data_097a281344748b899acb341abc39e0d5
#
_entry.id   097a281344748b899acb341abc39e0d5
#
_cell.length_a   1.000
_cell.length_b   1.000
_cell.length_c   1.000
_cell.angle_alpha   90.00
_cell.angle_beta   90.00
_cell.angle_gamma   90.00
#
_symmetry.space_group_name_H-M   'P 1'
#
loop_
_entity.id
_entity.type
_entity.pdbx_description
1 polymer ?
#
loop_
_entity_poly.entity_id
_entity_poly.type
_entity_poly.pdbx_seq_one_letter_code
_entity_poly.pdbx_strand_id
1 'polypeptide(L)'
;MTNFILKAGYYTYYQRTAVVYTLVPETYLGVCRMYLRWERGNVRESLVQLSYLFTRYRRKYRLLPIVEFFLAQLEYPLTLLFFGLLLASILAYPLMLFKFLTALAFGSLLNLFYYLWLERDLDFIYGIIYSYYAFFLLQWIYPYALVTVRRRGWLTR
;
A
#
# COMPACT_ATOMS: atom_id res chain seq x y z
N MET A 1 1.50 -15.25 -3.74
CA MET A 1 2.38 -16.45 -3.84
C MET A 1 3.09 -16.75 -2.52
N THR A 2 3.69 -15.79 -1.84
CA THR A 2 4.39 -15.94 -0.55
C THR A 2 3.52 -16.61 0.52
N ASN A 3 2.26 -16.22 0.66
CA ASN A 3 1.34 -16.79 1.64
C ASN A 3 1.03 -18.28 1.43
N PHE A 4 1.05 -18.77 0.19
CA PHE A 4 0.90 -20.20 -0.08
C PHE A 4 2.12 -21.01 0.34
N ILE A 5 3.32 -20.43 0.18
CA ILE A 5 4.59 -21.05 0.63
C ILE A 5 4.59 -21.14 2.16
N LEU A 6 4.21 -20.06 2.84
CA LEU A 6 4.08 -20.04 4.31
C LEU A 6 3.00 -21.01 4.80
N LYS A 7 1.85 -21.10 4.09
CA LYS A 7 0.79 -22.07 4.39
C LYS A 7 1.28 -23.52 4.26
N ALA A 8 2.15 -23.79 3.31
CA ALA A 8 2.76 -25.12 3.13
C ALA A 8 3.83 -25.45 4.20
N GLY A 9 4.15 -24.51 5.09
CA GLY A 9 5.11 -24.70 6.17
C GLY A 9 6.55 -24.33 5.85
N TYR A 10 6.80 -23.76 4.68
CA TYR A 10 8.12 -23.28 4.26
C TYR A 10 8.36 -21.85 4.72
N TYR A 11 9.64 -21.45 4.77
CA TYR A 11 10.05 -20.09 5.09
C TYR A 11 10.32 -19.30 3.81
N THR A 12 10.09 -17.99 3.89
CA THR A 12 10.51 -17.04 2.87
C THR A 12 11.54 -16.10 3.46
N TYR A 13 12.59 -15.83 2.71
CA TYR A 13 13.65 -14.90 3.12
C TYR A 13 13.67 -13.72 2.15
N TYR A 14 13.78 -12.53 2.70
CA TYR A 14 14.04 -11.33 1.93
C TYR A 14 15.54 -11.24 1.62
N GLN A 15 15.89 -11.20 0.34
CA GLN A 15 17.28 -11.02 -0.09
C GLN A 15 17.48 -9.58 -0.57
N ARG A 16 18.22 -8.79 0.22
CA ARG A 16 18.46 -7.38 -0.05
C ARG A 16 19.23 -7.12 -1.35
N THR A 17 20.08 -8.06 -1.77
CA THR A 17 20.92 -7.93 -2.98
C THR A 17 20.19 -8.31 -4.27
N ALA A 18 18.97 -8.86 -4.19
CA ALA A 18 18.17 -9.20 -5.34
C ALA A 18 17.44 -7.95 -5.86
N VAL A 19 18.04 -7.24 -6.79
CA VAL A 19 17.49 -6.04 -7.43
C VAL A 19 16.85 -6.42 -8.75
N VAL A 20 15.59 -5.99 -8.95
CA VAL A 20 14.83 -6.21 -10.20
C VAL A 20 14.42 -4.86 -10.76
N TYR A 21 14.83 -4.57 -11.98
CA TYR A 21 14.38 -3.39 -12.70
C TYR A 21 13.11 -3.70 -13.49
N THR A 22 12.09 -2.88 -13.29
CA THR A 22 10.80 -3.03 -13.98
C THR A 22 10.43 -1.73 -14.68
N LEU A 23 9.82 -1.85 -15.87
CA LEU A 23 9.27 -0.68 -16.56
C LEU A 23 8.00 -0.22 -15.85
N VAL A 24 7.96 1.06 -15.50
CA VAL A 24 6.79 1.72 -14.93
C VAL A 24 5.92 2.26 -16.05
N PRO A 25 4.58 2.11 -15.99
CA PRO A 25 3.69 2.70 -16.99
C PRO A 25 3.81 4.23 -17.03
N GLU A 26 3.91 4.78 -18.24
CA GLU A 26 4.04 6.23 -18.47
C GLU A 26 2.69 6.98 -18.46
N THR A 27 1.58 6.24 -18.58
CA THR A 27 0.25 6.83 -18.63
C THR A 27 -0.52 6.63 -17.31
N TYR A 28 -1.35 7.60 -16.93
CA TYR A 28 -2.21 7.52 -15.75
C TYR A 28 -3.04 6.24 -15.72
N LEU A 29 -3.70 5.91 -16.84
CA LEU A 29 -4.50 4.66 -16.93
C LEU A 29 -3.64 3.41 -16.77
N GLY A 30 -2.41 3.42 -17.28
CA GLY A 30 -1.45 2.35 -17.09
C GLY A 30 -1.10 2.17 -15.61
N VAL A 31 -0.80 3.27 -14.91
CA VAL A 31 -0.54 3.28 -13.46
C VAL A 31 -1.76 2.77 -12.70
N CYS A 32 -2.96 3.27 -12.99
CA CYS A 32 -4.20 2.79 -12.35
C CYS A 32 -4.42 1.29 -12.53
N ARG A 33 -4.18 0.75 -13.74
CA ARG A 33 -4.28 -0.70 -14.02
C ARG A 33 -3.26 -1.51 -13.22
N MET A 34 -2.02 -1.01 -13.11
CA MET A 34 -0.96 -1.64 -12.33
C MET A 34 -1.34 -1.70 -10.85
N TYR A 35 -1.73 -0.57 -10.26
CA TYR A 35 -2.16 -0.50 -8.86
C TYR A 35 -3.40 -1.34 -8.59
N LEU A 36 -4.41 -1.29 -9.46
CA LEU A 36 -5.61 -2.10 -9.33
C LEU A 36 -5.30 -3.61 -9.32
N ARG A 37 -4.35 -4.03 -10.14
CA ARG A 37 -3.87 -5.42 -10.12
C ARG A 37 -3.21 -5.78 -8.80
N TRP A 38 -2.35 -4.90 -8.27
CA TRP A 38 -1.69 -5.12 -6.99
C TRP A 38 -2.69 -5.15 -5.84
N GLU A 39 -3.61 -4.18 -5.78
CA GLU A 39 -4.62 -4.12 -4.71
C GLU A 39 -5.56 -5.33 -4.73
N ARG A 40 -6.00 -5.78 -5.91
CA ARG A 40 -6.76 -7.03 -6.00
C ARG A 40 -5.94 -8.24 -5.56
N GLY A 41 -4.65 -8.24 -5.84
CA GLY A 41 -3.71 -9.24 -5.35
C GLY A 41 -3.62 -9.23 -3.82
N ASN A 42 -3.41 -8.06 -3.23
CA ASN A 42 -3.33 -7.86 -1.79
C ASN A 42 -4.60 -8.31 -1.07
N VAL A 43 -5.78 -7.94 -1.57
CA VAL A 43 -7.06 -8.37 -1.00
C VAL A 43 -7.19 -9.90 -1.03
N ARG A 44 -6.84 -10.57 -2.14
CA ARG A 44 -6.89 -12.04 -2.22
C ARG A 44 -5.88 -12.71 -1.29
N GLU A 45 -4.66 -12.19 -1.23
CA GLU A 45 -3.61 -12.70 -0.34
C GLU A 45 -4.02 -12.53 1.13
N SER A 46 -4.67 -11.41 1.50
CA SER A 46 -5.21 -11.18 2.84
C SER A 46 -6.28 -12.20 3.22
N LEU A 47 -7.20 -12.52 2.29
CA LEU A 47 -8.21 -13.57 2.51
C LEU A 47 -7.57 -14.95 2.70
N VAL A 48 -6.52 -15.28 1.93
CA VAL A 48 -5.77 -16.52 2.10
C VAL A 48 -5.04 -16.51 3.43
N GLN A 49 -4.40 -15.40 3.80
CA GLN A 49 -3.71 -15.24 5.07
C GLN A 49 -4.66 -15.46 6.25
N LEU A 50 -5.83 -14.86 6.23
CA LEU A 50 -6.86 -15.04 7.25
C LEU A 50 -7.20 -16.52 7.45
N SER A 51 -7.27 -17.30 6.36
CA SER A 51 -7.64 -18.71 6.43
C SER A 51 -6.64 -19.60 7.18
N TYR A 52 -5.35 -19.24 7.22
CA TYR A 52 -4.33 -20.05 7.88
C TYR A 52 -3.74 -19.46 9.16
N LEU A 53 -3.97 -18.17 9.44
CA LEU A 53 -3.54 -17.54 10.70
C LEU A 53 -4.06 -18.28 11.93
N PHE A 54 -5.27 -18.83 11.87
CA PHE A 54 -5.90 -19.56 12.96
C PHE A 54 -5.54 -21.05 12.99
N THR A 55 -4.82 -21.58 11.98
CA THR A 55 -4.51 -23.00 11.87
C THR A 55 -3.09 -23.37 12.34
N ARG A 56 -2.10 -23.36 11.45
CA ARG A 56 -0.77 -23.93 11.69
C ARG A 56 0.36 -22.92 11.93
N TYR A 57 0.27 -21.75 11.36
CA TYR A 57 1.32 -20.72 11.42
C TYR A 57 1.56 -20.20 12.85
N ARG A 58 0.53 -20.31 13.70
CA ARG A 58 0.54 -19.92 15.10
C ARG A 58 1.60 -20.66 15.95
N ARG A 59 2.09 -21.81 15.51
CA ARG A 59 2.98 -22.65 16.36
C ARG A 59 4.33 -22.03 16.66
N LYS A 60 4.93 -21.30 15.71
CA LYS A 60 6.29 -20.75 15.89
C LYS A 60 6.31 -19.30 16.35
N TYR A 61 5.47 -18.44 15.80
CA TYR A 61 5.50 -16.99 16.02
C TYR A 61 4.34 -16.49 16.89
N ARG A 62 3.52 -17.39 17.41
CA ARG A 62 2.40 -17.12 18.32
C ARG A 62 1.46 -16.01 17.84
N LEU A 63 1.55 -14.81 18.47
CA LEU A 63 0.64 -13.69 18.21
C LEU A 63 1.12 -12.74 17.12
N LEU A 64 2.43 -12.68 16.81
CA LEU A 64 3.01 -11.71 15.91
C LEU A 64 2.33 -11.69 14.54
N PRO A 65 2.14 -12.81 13.82
CA PRO A 65 1.47 -12.80 12.51
C PRO A 65 0.01 -12.35 12.57
N ILE A 66 -0.67 -12.60 13.70
CA ILE A 66 -2.04 -12.13 13.91
C ILE A 66 -2.05 -10.62 14.07
N VAL A 67 -1.16 -10.08 14.91
CA VAL A 67 -1.03 -8.64 15.13
C VAL A 67 -0.66 -7.93 13.82
N GLU A 68 0.33 -8.41 13.08
CA GLU A 68 0.73 -7.86 11.79
C GLU A 68 -0.43 -7.87 10.77
N PHE A 69 -1.16 -8.97 10.69
CA PHE A 69 -2.34 -9.06 9.82
C PHE A 69 -3.38 -8.00 10.17
N PHE A 70 -3.78 -7.92 11.44
CA PHE A 70 -4.81 -6.97 11.86
C PHE A 70 -4.35 -5.53 11.70
N LEU A 71 -3.09 -5.20 12.01
CA LEU A 71 -2.55 -3.86 11.80
C LEU A 71 -2.58 -3.48 10.31
N ALA A 72 -2.15 -4.38 9.42
CA ALA A 72 -2.22 -4.14 7.98
C ALA A 72 -3.66 -3.98 7.48
N GLN A 73 -4.63 -4.73 8.02
CA GLN A 73 -6.03 -4.58 7.62
C GLN A 73 -6.69 -3.32 8.20
N LEU A 74 -6.24 -2.83 9.36
CA LEU A 74 -6.74 -1.58 9.96
C LEU A 74 -6.31 -0.34 9.17
N GLU A 75 -5.19 -0.38 8.48
CA GLU A 75 -4.71 0.74 7.68
C GLU A 75 -5.78 1.25 6.71
N TYR A 76 -6.46 0.35 6.01
CA TYR A 76 -7.45 0.72 4.98
C TYR A 76 -8.70 1.43 5.53
N PRO A 77 -9.43 0.88 6.50
CA PRO A 77 -10.58 1.58 7.05
C PRO A 77 -10.21 2.87 7.78
N LEU A 78 -9.02 2.93 8.43
CA LEU A 78 -8.52 4.15 9.03
C LEU A 78 -8.21 5.22 7.97
N THR A 79 -7.62 4.84 6.85
CA THR A 79 -7.35 5.76 5.73
C THR A 79 -8.65 6.31 5.15
N LEU A 80 -9.68 5.49 4.95
CA LEU A 80 -10.99 5.93 4.46
C LEU A 80 -11.68 6.85 5.46
N LEU A 81 -11.65 6.51 6.75
CA LEU A 81 -12.18 7.34 7.82
C LEU A 81 -11.46 8.70 7.87
N PHE A 82 -10.13 8.67 7.86
CA PHE A 82 -9.30 9.88 7.84
C PHE A 82 -9.62 10.76 6.63
N PHE A 83 -9.75 10.17 5.45
CA PHE A 83 -10.10 10.90 4.23
C PHE A 83 -11.48 11.58 4.34
N GLY A 84 -12.47 10.88 4.87
CA GLY A 84 -13.80 11.43 5.11
C GLY A 84 -13.78 12.59 6.11
N LEU A 85 -13.07 12.44 7.23
CA LEU A 85 -12.91 13.48 8.25
C LEU A 85 -12.12 14.68 7.70
N LEU A 86 -11.08 14.43 6.89
CA LEU A 86 -10.32 15.48 6.24
C LEU A 86 -11.19 16.29 5.30
N LEU A 87 -11.98 15.63 4.44
CA LEU A 87 -12.89 16.30 3.52
C LEU A 87 -13.92 17.15 4.27
N ALA A 88 -14.54 16.62 5.31
CA ALA A 88 -15.48 17.35 6.16
C ALA A 88 -14.80 18.57 6.82
N SER A 89 -13.56 18.41 7.31
CA SER A 89 -12.78 19.49 7.92
C SER A 89 -12.42 20.59 6.92
N ILE A 90 -12.06 20.24 5.68
CA ILE A 90 -11.76 21.22 4.63
C ILE A 90 -13.02 21.99 4.22
N LEU A 91 -14.17 21.32 4.14
CA LEU A 91 -15.45 21.99 3.84
C LEU A 91 -15.86 22.97 4.93
N ALA A 92 -15.62 22.64 6.21
CA ALA A 92 -15.92 23.52 7.34
C ALA A 92 -14.90 24.67 7.48
N TYR A 93 -13.61 24.37 7.24
CA TYR A 93 -12.49 25.29 7.44
C TYR A 93 -11.48 25.17 6.28
N PRO A 94 -11.63 25.95 5.20
CA PRO A 94 -10.77 25.82 4.01
C PRO A 94 -9.25 25.93 4.27
N LEU A 95 -8.84 26.66 5.30
CA LEU A 95 -7.43 26.76 5.72
C LEU A 95 -6.84 25.39 6.17
N MET A 96 -7.69 24.42 6.52
CA MET A 96 -7.23 23.07 6.84
C MET A 96 -6.56 22.39 5.65
N LEU A 97 -6.91 22.77 4.42
CA LEU A 97 -6.24 22.25 3.22
C LEU A 97 -4.74 22.58 3.24
N PHE A 98 -4.35 23.81 3.55
CA PHE A 98 -2.93 24.19 3.62
C PHE A 98 -2.18 23.43 4.72
N LYS A 99 -2.77 23.31 5.90
CA LYS A 99 -2.18 22.52 7.00
C LYS A 99 -1.98 21.07 6.58
N PHE A 100 -2.97 20.50 5.91
CA PHE A 100 -2.88 19.13 5.41
C PHE A 100 -1.79 18.97 4.34
N LEU A 101 -1.75 19.85 3.34
CA LEU A 101 -0.71 19.83 2.30
C LEU A 101 0.70 19.95 2.90
N THR A 102 0.85 20.85 3.89
CA THR A 102 2.12 20.98 4.62
C THR A 102 2.48 19.73 5.41
N ALA A 103 1.52 19.11 6.10
CA ALA A 103 1.74 17.86 6.83
C ALA A 103 2.10 16.71 5.89
N LEU A 104 1.46 16.62 4.73
CA LEU A 104 1.78 15.62 3.69
C LEU A 104 3.20 15.81 3.15
N ALA A 105 3.60 17.06 2.86
CA ALA A 105 4.96 17.38 2.42
C ALA A 105 5.99 17.00 3.50
N PHE A 106 5.72 17.36 4.77
CA PHE A 106 6.63 17.05 5.87
C PHE A 106 6.77 15.53 6.08
N GLY A 107 5.65 14.79 6.09
CA GLY A 107 5.67 13.33 6.17
C GLY A 107 6.43 12.67 5.01
N SER A 108 6.24 13.20 3.79
CA SER A 108 7.00 12.76 2.61
C SER A 108 8.49 13.02 2.77
N LEU A 109 8.89 14.21 3.24
CA LEU A 109 10.29 14.55 3.48
C LEU A 109 10.97 13.60 4.44
N LEU A 110 10.32 13.18 5.52
CA LEU A 110 10.91 12.22 6.47
C LEU A 110 11.26 10.88 5.79
N ASN A 111 10.34 10.36 4.96
CA ASN A 111 10.59 9.14 4.19
C ASN A 111 11.69 9.35 3.14
N LEU A 112 11.72 10.51 2.51
CA LEU A 112 12.70 10.84 1.47
C LEU A 112 14.10 11.06 2.03
N PHE A 113 14.25 11.61 3.23
CA PHE A 113 15.53 11.67 3.91
C PHE A 113 16.10 10.28 4.19
N TYR A 114 15.24 9.34 4.57
CA TYR A 114 15.65 7.95 4.72
C TYR A 114 16.12 7.35 3.38
N TYR A 115 15.38 7.60 2.30
CA TYR A 115 15.76 7.16 0.96
C TYR A 115 17.09 7.80 0.51
N LEU A 116 17.27 9.11 0.66
CA LEU A 116 18.50 9.82 0.33
C LEU A 116 19.71 9.25 1.10
N TRP A 117 19.50 8.93 2.37
CA TRP A 117 20.54 8.31 3.20
C TRP A 117 20.94 6.92 2.70
N LEU A 118 19.99 6.16 2.16
CA LEU A 118 20.19 4.79 1.70
C LEU A 118 20.78 4.74 0.28
N GLU A 119 20.18 5.48 -0.67
CA GLU A 119 20.48 5.40 -2.12
C GLU A 119 21.41 6.52 -2.61
N ARG A 120 21.50 7.64 -1.86
CA ARG A 120 22.32 8.82 -2.17
C ARG A 120 22.03 9.43 -3.55
N ASP A 121 20.79 9.36 -4.00
CA ASP A 121 20.32 9.89 -5.26
C ASP A 121 19.39 11.09 -5.06
N LEU A 122 19.44 12.07 -6.00
CA LEU A 122 18.58 13.25 -5.96
C LEU A 122 17.16 13.00 -6.46
N ASP A 123 16.89 11.83 -7.03
CA ASP A 123 15.55 11.41 -7.48
C ASP A 123 14.51 11.38 -6.37
N PHE A 124 14.98 11.47 -5.09
CA PHE A 124 14.09 11.61 -3.94
C PHE A 124 13.11 12.79 -4.06
N ILE A 125 13.46 13.85 -4.79
CA ILE A 125 12.59 15.03 -5.00
C ILE A 125 11.29 14.64 -5.69
N TYR A 126 11.34 13.73 -6.65
CA TYR A 126 10.15 13.21 -7.33
C TYR A 126 9.21 12.48 -6.39
N GLY A 127 9.72 11.92 -5.29
CA GLY A 127 8.91 11.27 -4.26
C GLY A 127 7.92 12.21 -3.58
N ILE A 128 8.24 13.52 -3.44
CA ILE A 128 7.30 14.51 -2.89
C ILE A 128 6.12 14.68 -3.86
N ILE A 129 6.41 14.90 -5.15
CA ILE A 129 5.40 15.06 -6.18
C ILE A 129 4.54 13.81 -6.26
N TYR A 130 5.18 12.63 -6.19
CA TYR A 130 4.50 11.35 -6.22
C TYR A 130 3.58 11.14 -5.00
N SER A 131 3.94 11.62 -3.81
CA SER A 131 3.09 11.53 -2.62
C SER A 131 1.76 12.26 -2.80
N TYR A 132 1.79 13.47 -3.37
CA TYR A 132 0.57 14.21 -3.72
C TYR A 132 -0.23 13.49 -4.81
N TYR A 133 0.45 13.06 -5.87
CA TYR A 133 -0.16 12.29 -6.95
C TYR A 133 -0.86 11.03 -6.43
N ALA A 134 -0.17 10.23 -5.62
CA ALA A 134 -0.73 9.01 -5.06
C ALA A 134 -1.91 9.29 -4.14
N PHE A 135 -1.80 10.30 -3.28
CA PHE A 135 -2.86 10.66 -2.34
C PHE A 135 -4.13 11.12 -3.06
N PHE A 136 -4.03 12.04 -4.01
CA PHE A 136 -5.22 12.63 -4.65
C PHE A 136 -5.79 11.78 -5.80
N LEU A 137 -4.95 11.07 -6.52
CA LEU A 137 -5.35 10.42 -7.77
C LEU A 137 -5.42 8.89 -7.71
N LEU A 138 -4.82 8.24 -6.70
CA LEU A 138 -4.79 6.78 -6.64
C LEU A 138 -5.60 6.18 -5.47
N GLN A 139 -6.06 6.97 -4.49
CA GLN A 139 -6.78 6.45 -3.31
C GLN A 139 -8.10 5.72 -3.64
N TRP A 140 -8.77 6.09 -4.72
CA TRP A 140 -10.01 5.44 -5.16
C TRP A 140 -9.81 4.00 -5.62
N ILE A 141 -8.56 3.61 -5.95
CA ILE A 141 -8.25 2.29 -6.52
C ILE A 141 -8.54 1.19 -5.51
N TYR A 142 -8.20 1.41 -4.24
CA TYR A 142 -8.43 0.40 -3.21
C TYR A 142 -9.91 0.03 -3.01
N PRO A 143 -10.85 0.96 -2.74
CA PRO A 143 -12.27 0.62 -2.64
C PRO A 143 -12.81 -0.03 -3.92
N TYR A 144 -12.33 0.41 -5.09
CA TYR A 144 -12.69 -0.22 -6.35
C TYR A 144 -12.13 -1.66 -6.47
N ALA A 145 -10.93 -1.90 -5.97
CA ALA A 145 -10.33 -3.23 -5.94
C ALA A 145 -11.12 -4.20 -5.05
N LEU A 146 -11.59 -3.75 -3.89
CA LEU A 146 -12.44 -4.54 -2.98
C LEU A 146 -13.71 -5.04 -3.68
N VAL A 147 -14.43 -4.13 -4.36
CA VAL A 147 -15.67 -4.48 -5.08
C VAL A 147 -15.41 -5.40 -6.27
N THR A 148 -14.25 -5.25 -6.91
CA THR A 148 -13.93 -5.96 -8.16
C THR A 148 -12.94 -7.11 -7.98
N VAL A 149 -12.64 -7.54 -6.75
CA VAL A 149 -11.65 -8.57 -6.43
C VAL A 149 -11.91 -9.91 -7.12
N ARG A 150 -13.17 -10.24 -7.40
CA ARG A 150 -13.57 -11.48 -8.09
C ARG A 150 -13.25 -11.49 -9.59
N ARG A 151 -13.04 -10.31 -10.20
CA ARG A 151 -12.68 -10.21 -11.62
C ARG A 151 -11.23 -10.72 -11.81
N ARG A 152 -11.07 -11.78 -12.61
CA ARG A 152 -9.79 -12.47 -12.84
C ARG A 152 -9.02 -11.99 -14.08
N GLY A 153 -9.51 -10.98 -14.80
CA GLY A 153 -8.86 -10.46 -16.00
C GLY A 153 -7.47 -9.90 -15.73
N TRP A 154 -6.48 -10.28 -16.55
CA TRP A 154 -5.18 -9.64 -16.57
C TRP A 154 -5.32 -8.22 -17.12
N LEU A 155 -4.94 -7.22 -16.32
CA LEU A 155 -5.07 -5.81 -16.71
C LEU A 155 -3.87 -5.27 -17.52
N THR A 156 -2.96 -6.17 -17.95
CA THR A 156 -1.69 -5.83 -18.62
C THR A 156 -1.70 -6.10 -20.13
N ARG A 157 -2.89 -6.14 -20.75
CA ARG A 157 -3.00 -6.07 -22.22
C ARG A 157 -3.65 -4.79 -22.65
#